data_b18e0d3fadcddd7e96920dd2ae658128
#
_entry.id   b18e0d3fadcddd7e96920dd2ae658128
#
_cell.length_a   1.000
_cell.length_b   1.000
_cell.length_c   1.000
_cell.angle_alpha   90.00
_cell.angle_beta   90.00
_cell.angle_gamma   90.00
#
_symmetry.space_group_name_H-M   'P 1'
#
loop_
_entity.id
_entity.type
_entity.pdbx_description
1 polymer ?
#
loop_
_entity_poly.entity_id
_entity_poly.type
_entity_poly.pdbx_seq_one_letter_code
_entity_poly.pdbx_strand_id
1 'polypeptide(L)'
;MLGLPPQSARMAHKIFLHQSFQQVAPGLWQLEGSLPFPLKRNMTVVKLSSGGLLIYSAVALTDAGFAELERLGKPEIIVVPQPFHVMDLAFYKQKYPQLKVLGPKQGEEFNGVRVEADVVAVLKDANVTASLAPGLK
;
A
#
# COMPACT_ATOMS: atom_id res chain seq x y z
N MET A 1 17.78 15.37 -20.29
CA MET A 1 17.55 14.84 -20.29
C MET A 1 17.49 14.18 -20.09
N LEU A 2 17.56 14.65 -20.09
CA LEU A 2 17.37 13.90 -20.08
C LEU A 2 16.93 13.14 -19.79
N GLY A 3 16.73 12.98 -19.83
CA GLY A 3 16.26 12.17 -19.77
C GLY A 3 15.86 11.29 -19.31
N LEU A 4 15.68 11.03 -19.26
CA LEU A 4 15.20 10.08 -19.06
C LEU A 4 14.83 9.41 -18.74
N PRO A 5 14.60 9.18 -18.72
CA PRO A 5 14.18 8.35 -18.75
C PRO A 5 13.79 7.89 -18.46
N PRO A 6 13.59 7.86 -18.54
CA PRO A 6 13.16 7.20 -18.54
C PRO A 6 12.81 6.41 -18.37
N GLN A 7 12.69 6.39 -18.53
CA GLN A 7 12.28 5.58 -18.50
C GLN A 7 12.05 4.75 -18.18
N SER A 8 12.49 4.88 -18.18
CA SER A 8 12.13 4.12 -17.89
C SER A 8 11.73 3.84 -17.30
N ALA A 9 12.22 4.45 -17.23
CA ALA A 9 11.70 4.44 -16.69
C ALA A 9 10.99 4.42 -16.66
N ARG A 10 11.46 4.75 -17.29
CA ARG A 10 10.56 4.57 -17.55
C ARG A 10 10.10 3.31 -17.75
N MET A 11 10.61 2.28 -17.85
CA MET A 11 9.97 1.22 -17.49
C MET A 11 9.22 1.55 -16.46
N ALA A 12 8.69 2.56 -16.57
CA ALA A 12 7.93 3.14 -15.55
C ALA A 12 6.80 2.24 -15.15
N HIS A 13 6.58 2.17 -13.88
CA HIS A 13 5.44 1.44 -13.32
C HIS A 13 4.15 2.06 -13.85
N LYS A 14 3.21 1.23 -14.24
CA LYS A 14 1.97 1.73 -14.79
C LYS A 14 1.02 2.18 -13.68
N ILE A 15 0.50 3.39 -13.82
CA ILE A 15 -0.45 3.96 -12.87
C ILE A 15 -1.80 4.04 -13.57
N PHE A 16 -2.77 3.28 -13.06
CA PHE A 16 -4.12 3.32 -13.59
C PHE A 16 -4.91 4.45 -12.95
N LEU A 17 -6.01 4.84 -13.55
CA LEU A 17 -6.86 5.89 -13.00
C LEU A 17 -7.29 5.54 -11.58
N HIS A 18 -7.36 6.55 -10.73
CA HIS A 18 -7.85 6.37 -9.37
C HIS A 18 -8.58 7.62 -8.91
N GLN A 19 -9.44 7.44 -7.91
CA GLN A 19 -10.16 8.54 -7.27
C GLN A 19 -9.27 9.22 -6.23
N SER A 20 -9.78 10.26 -5.61
CA SER A 20 -9.14 10.89 -4.47
C SER A 20 -9.45 10.10 -3.20
N PHE A 21 -8.70 10.37 -2.14
CA PHE A 21 -8.96 9.76 -0.84
C PHE A 21 -10.28 10.27 -0.29
N GLN A 22 -11.04 9.38 0.32
CA GLN A 22 -12.28 9.71 1.01
C GLN A 22 -12.16 9.25 2.45
N GLN A 23 -12.41 10.16 3.37
CA GLN A 23 -12.40 9.79 4.78
C GLN A 23 -13.71 9.11 5.14
N VAL A 24 -13.62 7.86 5.60
CA VAL A 24 -14.82 7.09 5.97
C VAL A 24 -15.04 7.06 7.46
N ALA A 25 -14.03 7.40 8.25
CA ALA A 25 -14.10 7.51 9.69
C ALA A 25 -12.87 8.28 10.16
N PRO A 26 -12.85 8.77 11.41
CA PRO A 26 -11.64 9.42 11.93
C PRO A 26 -10.44 8.48 11.80
N GLY A 27 -9.38 8.96 11.14
CA GLY A 27 -8.17 8.17 10.95
C GLY A 27 -8.27 7.05 9.93
N LEU A 28 -9.33 7.01 9.13
CA LEU A 28 -9.54 5.94 8.15
C LEU A 28 -9.97 6.53 6.82
N TRP A 29 -9.21 6.25 5.77
CA TRP A 29 -9.48 6.72 4.42
C TRP A 29 -9.49 5.58 3.44
N GLN A 30 -10.25 5.75 2.36
CA GLN A 30 -10.27 4.81 1.25
C GLN A 30 -10.08 5.53 -0.06
N LEU A 31 -9.51 4.81 -1.03
CA LEU A 31 -9.31 5.32 -2.38
C LEU A 31 -9.61 4.19 -3.35
N GLU A 32 -10.47 4.48 -4.33
CA GLU A 32 -10.83 3.51 -5.35
C GLU A 32 -9.93 3.68 -6.56
N GLY A 33 -9.36 2.58 -7.06
CA GLY A 33 -8.54 2.59 -8.26
C GLY A 33 -9.06 1.64 -9.31
N SER A 34 -8.72 1.91 -10.56
CA SER A 34 -9.14 1.09 -11.69
C SER A 34 -8.11 0.04 -12.04
N LEU A 35 -8.53 -0.99 -12.75
CA LEU A 35 -7.68 -2.00 -13.36
C LEU A 35 -7.93 -1.98 -14.86
N PRO A 36 -7.08 -2.64 -15.67
CA PRO A 36 -7.26 -2.63 -17.14
C PRO A 36 -8.46 -3.44 -17.62
N PHE A 37 -9.24 -4.00 -16.73
CA PHE A 37 -10.47 -4.72 -17.04
C PHE A 37 -11.55 -4.21 -16.08
N PRO A 38 -12.83 -4.54 -16.28
CA PRO A 38 -13.91 -3.90 -15.52
C PRO A 38 -13.99 -4.36 -14.06
N LEU A 39 -12.88 -4.25 -13.35
CA LEU A 39 -12.80 -4.48 -11.90
C LEU A 39 -12.14 -3.26 -11.28
N LYS A 40 -12.46 -3.02 -10.03
CA LYS A 40 -11.91 -1.90 -9.28
C LYS A 40 -11.17 -2.41 -8.06
N ARG A 41 -10.23 -1.59 -7.59
CA ARG A 41 -9.46 -1.89 -6.38
C ARG A 41 -9.76 -0.83 -5.34
N ASN A 42 -9.68 -1.22 -4.08
CA ASN A 42 -9.80 -0.27 -2.98
C ASN A 42 -8.55 -0.31 -2.15
N MET A 43 -7.97 0.86 -1.92
CA MET A 43 -6.86 1.00 -1.00
C MET A 43 -7.39 1.61 0.28
N THR A 44 -6.97 1.05 1.41
CA THR A 44 -7.35 1.57 2.72
C THR A 44 -6.13 2.13 3.42
N VAL A 45 -6.29 3.30 4.03
CA VAL A 45 -5.22 3.96 4.78
C VAL A 45 -5.71 4.22 6.18
N VAL A 46 -4.93 3.80 7.17
CA VAL A 46 -5.27 3.95 8.58
C VAL A 46 -4.18 4.76 9.27
N LYS A 47 -4.59 5.74 10.08
CA LYS A 47 -3.64 6.50 10.87
C LYS A 47 -3.27 5.70 12.11
N LEU A 48 -1.99 5.43 12.26
CA LEU A 48 -1.47 4.71 13.41
C LEU A 48 -1.39 5.61 14.62
N SER A 49 -1.24 5.01 15.80
CA SER A 49 -1.08 5.79 17.02
C SER A 49 0.17 6.67 16.99
N SER A 50 1.16 6.29 16.19
CA SER A 50 2.38 7.09 16.01
C SER A 50 2.16 8.33 15.18
N GLY A 51 1.03 8.42 14.48
CA GLY A 51 0.79 9.47 13.49
C GLY A 51 1.16 9.09 12.08
N GLY A 52 1.85 7.98 11.91
CA GLY A 52 2.16 7.46 10.58
C GLY A 52 0.98 6.74 9.97
N LEU A 53 1.19 6.20 8.78
CA LEU A 53 0.11 5.55 8.03
C LEU A 53 0.39 4.07 7.81
N LEU A 54 -0.67 3.28 7.93
CA LEU A 54 -0.68 1.90 7.48
C LEU A 54 -1.50 1.84 6.20
N ILE A 55 -0.92 1.23 5.16
CA ILE A 55 -1.56 1.11 3.85
C ILE A 55 -1.93 -0.35 3.61
N TYR A 56 -3.17 -0.58 3.27
CA TYR A 56 -3.70 -1.92 3.01
C TYR A 56 -4.18 -1.99 1.57
N SER A 57 -3.72 -2.96 0.82
CA SER A 57 -4.06 -3.13 -0.60
C SER A 57 -3.66 -1.91 -1.43
N ALA A 58 -2.35 -1.64 -1.46
CA ALA A 58 -1.83 -0.43 -2.09
C ALA A 58 -2.17 -0.31 -3.57
N VAL A 59 -2.54 0.90 -3.98
CA VAL A 59 -2.79 1.28 -5.36
C VAL A 59 -1.77 2.34 -5.73
N ALA A 60 -1.08 2.17 -6.86
CA ALA A 60 -0.11 3.16 -7.32
C ALA A 60 -0.85 4.47 -7.62
N LEU A 61 -0.32 5.56 -7.09
CA LEU A 61 -0.96 6.86 -7.17
C LEU A 61 -0.22 7.77 -8.15
N THR A 62 -0.96 8.74 -8.67
CA THR A 62 -0.35 9.85 -9.40
C THR A 62 0.46 10.70 -8.41
N ASP A 63 1.27 11.62 -8.94
CA ASP A 63 2.03 12.53 -8.07
C ASP A 63 1.09 13.31 -7.15
N ALA A 64 -0.04 13.77 -7.68
CA ALA A 64 -1.02 14.47 -6.87
C ALA A 64 -1.61 13.56 -5.79
N GLY A 65 -1.83 12.29 -6.11
CA GLY A 65 -2.32 11.30 -5.14
C GLY A 65 -1.32 11.06 -4.03
N PHE A 66 -0.04 10.96 -4.35
CA PHE A 66 0.98 10.80 -3.33
C PHE A 66 1.12 12.04 -2.45
N ALA A 67 0.98 13.23 -3.04
CA ALA A 67 0.98 14.46 -2.25
C ALA A 67 -0.20 14.46 -1.27
N GLU A 68 -1.35 13.98 -1.72
CA GLU A 68 -2.52 13.87 -0.87
C GLU A 68 -2.29 12.86 0.27
N LEU A 69 -1.70 11.71 -0.06
CA LEU A 69 -1.37 10.70 0.93
C LEU A 69 -0.41 11.25 1.99
N GLU A 70 0.61 11.96 1.56
CA GLU A 70 1.62 12.49 2.48
C GLU A 70 1.09 13.58 3.38
N ARG A 71 0.02 14.26 2.96
CA ARG A 71 -0.66 15.22 3.84
C ARG A 71 -1.42 14.52 4.96
N LEU A 72 -1.81 13.27 4.77
CA LEU A 72 -2.48 12.49 5.81
C LEU A 72 -1.48 12.02 6.87
N GLY A 73 -0.27 11.72 6.48
CA GLY A 73 0.78 11.26 7.37
C GLY A 73 1.91 10.60 6.60
N LYS A 74 2.91 10.11 7.32
CA LYS A 74 4.06 9.46 6.71
C LYS A 74 3.77 7.95 6.58
N PRO A 75 3.87 7.39 5.37
CA PRO A 75 3.70 5.94 5.22
C PRO A 75 4.75 5.19 6.04
N GLU A 76 4.31 4.29 6.91
CA GLU A 76 5.18 3.49 7.77
C GLU A 76 5.06 2.01 7.52
N ILE A 77 3.84 1.53 7.26
CA ILE A 77 3.57 0.11 7.12
C ILE A 77 2.73 -0.12 5.89
N ILE A 78 3.07 -1.14 5.11
CA ILE A 78 2.21 -1.60 4.04
C ILE A 78 1.87 -3.05 4.31
N VAL A 79 0.59 -3.39 4.25
CA VAL A 79 0.12 -4.74 4.49
C VAL A 79 -0.29 -5.36 3.17
N VAL A 80 0.29 -6.53 2.88
CA VAL A 80 -0.05 -7.33 1.72
C VAL A 80 -1.04 -8.39 2.19
N PRO A 81 -2.34 -8.25 1.87
CA PRO A 81 -3.34 -9.18 2.42
C PRO A 81 -3.27 -10.56 1.80
N GLN A 82 -2.88 -10.64 0.54
CA GLN A 82 -2.78 -11.91 -0.18
C GLN A 82 -1.99 -11.71 -1.47
N PRO A 83 -1.53 -12.79 -2.10
CA PRO A 83 -0.67 -12.69 -3.29
C PRO A 83 -1.29 -11.91 -4.45
N PHE A 84 -2.62 -11.84 -4.53
CA PHE A 84 -3.27 -11.14 -5.63
C PHE A 84 -3.28 -9.62 -5.47
N HIS A 85 -2.91 -9.11 -4.31
CA HIS A 85 -2.95 -7.67 -4.02
C HIS A 85 -1.54 -7.11 -3.86
N VAL A 86 -0.66 -7.45 -4.81
CA VAL A 86 0.75 -7.05 -4.75
C VAL A 86 1.21 -6.28 -5.98
N MET A 87 0.30 -5.94 -6.88
CA MET A 87 0.65 -5.33 -8.15
C MET A 87 1.54 -4.10 -7.99
N ASP A 88 1.24 -3.26 -7.01
CA ASP A 88 1.94 -1.99 -6.84
C ASP A 88 2.88 -1.96 -5.63
N LEU A 89 3.15 -3.12 -5.04
CA LEU A 89 3.97 -3.21 -3.85
C LEU A 89 5.40 -2.68 -4.06
N ALA A 90 6.04 -3.14 -5.14
CA ALA A 90 7.42 -2.73 -5.43
C ALA A 90 7.51 -1.23 -5.69
N PHE A 91 6.50 -0.67 -6.34
CA PHE A 91 6.44 0.75 -6.61
C PHE A 91 6.44 1.57 -5.31
N TYR A 92 5.62 1.14 -4.34
CA TYR A 92 5.59 1.79 -3.04
C TYR A 92 6.92 1.62 -2.30
N LYS A 93 7.52 0.44 -2.37
CA LYS A 93 8.79 0.20 -1.67
C LYS A 93 9.92 1.03 -2.27
N GLN A 94 9.89 1.27 -3.58
CA GLN A 94 10.86 2.15 -4.22
C GLN A 94 10.68 3.60 -3.76
N LYS A 95 9.44 4.04 -3.65
CA LYS A 95 9.16 5.42 -3.26
C LYS A 95 9.42 5.65 -1.77
N TYR A 96 9.17 4.63 -0.95
CA TYR A 96 9.37 4.72 0.50
C TYR A 96 10.23 3.53 0.94
N PRO A 97 11.56 3.63 0.79
CA PRO A 97 12.42 2.47 1.09
C PRO A 97 12.34 1.97 2.52
N GLN A 98 11.95 2.83 3.46
CA GLN A 98 11.85 2.44 4.87
C GLN A 98 10.50 1.84 5.24
N LEU A 99 9.60 1.75 4.26
CA LEU A 99 8.26 1.21 4.47
C LEU A 99 8.37 -0.26 4.93
N LYS A 100 7.73 -0.58 6.05
CA LYS A 100 7.75 -1.94 6.57
C LYS A 100 6.68 -2.77 5.88
N VAL A 101 7.07 -3.92 5.37
CA VAL A 101 6.16 -4.79 4.61
C VAL A 101 5.70 -5.93 5.50
N LEU A 102 4.41 -5.96 5.79
CA LEU A 102 3.81 -7.02 6.60
C LEU A 102 2.84 -7.82 5.74
N GLY A 103 2.72 -9.09 6.04
CA GLY A 103 1.83 -9.96 5.29
C GLY A 103 1.43 -11.17 6.10
N PRO A 104 0.67 -12.11 5.49
CA PRO A 104 0.22 -13.29 6.21
C PRO A 104 1.36 -14.22 6.60
N LYS A 105 2.47 -14.19 5.86
CA LYS A 105 3.56 -15.12 6.09
C LYS A 105 4.90 -14.43 5.88
N GLN A 106 5.71 -14.40 6.93
CA GLN A 106 7.04 -13.84 6.87
C GLN A 106 7.91 -14.59 5.87
N GLY A 107 8.69 -13.86 5.11
CA GLY A 107 9.65 -14.43 4.18
C GLY A 107 9.13 -14.62 2.77
N GLU A 108 7.82 -14.48 2.54
CA GLU A 108 7.31 -14.51 1.18
C GLU A 108 7.85 -13.33 0.38
N GLU A 109 7.98 -13.54 -0.92
CA GLU A 109 8.49 -12.50 -1.81
C GLU A 109 7.50 -12.25 -2.93
N PHE A 110 7.21 -10.97 -3.18
CA PHE A 110 6.31 -10.57 -4.26
C PHE A 110 7.00 -9.49 -5.08
N ASN A 111 7.26 -9.81 -6.36
CA ASN A 111 7.91 -8.86 -7.28
C ASN A 111 9.21 -8.29 -6.70
N GLY A 112 9.99 -9.15 -6.04
CA GLY A 112 11.27 -8.75 -5.47
C GLY A 112 11.19 -8.08 -4.11
N VAL A 113 9.99 -7.92 -3.56
CA VAL A 113 9.80 -7.33 -2.23
C VAL A 113 9.48 -8.42 -1.23
N ARG A 114 10.24 -8.44 -0.15
CA ARG A 114 10.12 -9.48 0.87
C ARG A 114 9.18 -9.04 1.98
N VAL A 115 8.31 -9.95 2.40
CA VAL A 115 7.47 -9.75 3.58
C VAL A 115 8.38 -9.87 4.80
N GLU A 116 8.51 -8.78 5.55
CA GLU A 116 9.45 -8.71 6.66
C GLU A 116 8.94 -9.41 7.90
N ALA A 117 7.62 -9.41 8.11
CA ALA A 117 7.05 -10.01 9.29
C ALA A 117 5.59 -10.38 9.08
N ASP A 118 5.12 -11.33 9.87
CA ASP A 118 3.73 -11.73 9.89
C ASP A 118 2.90 -10.64 10.57
N VAL A 119 1.90 -10.11 9.85
CA VAL A 119 1.12 -8.98 10.34
C VAL A 119 0.38 -9.32 11.63
N VAL A 120 -0.13 -10.54 11.74
CA VAL A 120 -0.87 -10.94 12.94
C VAL A 120 0.05 -11.02 14.15
N ALA A 121 1.29 -11.50 13.93
CA ALA A 121 2.23 -11.69 15.02
C ALA A 121 2.83 -10.37 15.53
N VAL A 122 3.07 -9.40 14.65
CA VAL A 122 3.87 -8.22 15.03
C VAL A 122 3.13 -6.90 15.06
N LEU A 123 1.99 -6.78 14.41
CA LEU A 123 1.29 -5.50 14.39
C LEU A 123 0.67 -5.23 15.76
N LYS A 124 1.18 -4.23 16.43
CA LYS A 124 0.68 -3.78 17.73
C LYS A 124 0.42 -2.29 17.63
N ASP A 125 -0.83 -1.91 17.66
CA ASP A 125 -1.19 -0.50 17.59
C ASP A 125 -2.55 -0.29 18.25
N ALA A 126 -2.70 0.83 18.93
CA ALA A 126 -3.94 1.16 19.63
C ALA A 126 -5.12 1.34 18.65
N ASN A 127 -4.83 1.74 17.42
CA ASN A 127 -5.87 2.05 16.44
C ASN A 127 -6.15 0.90 15.46
N VAL A 128 -5.33 -0.15 15.46
CA VAL A 128 -5.42 -1.22 14.46
C VAL A 128 -5.20 -2.57 15.10
N THR A 129 -6.05 -3.53 14.77
CA THR A 129 -5.81 -4.92 15.15
C THR A 129 -5.78 -5.79 13.90
N ALA A 130 -5.03 -6.88 13.97
CA ALA A 130 -4.92 -7.82 12.87
C ALA A 130 -5.20 -9.23 13.38
N SER A 131 -5.99 -9.98 12.63
CA SER A 131 -6.30 -11.36 12.97
C SER A 131 -6.61 -12.12 11.67
N LEU A 132 -6.54 -13.45 11.75
CA LEU A 132 -6.97 -14.26 10.62
C LEU A 132 -8.49 -14.34 10.61
N ALA A 133 -9.07 -14.18 9.42
CA ALA A 133 -10.50 -14.37 9.29
C ALA A 133 -10.86 -15.83 9.54
N PRO A 134 -12.02 -16.12 10.14
CA PRO A 134 -12.43 -17.50 10.34
C PRO A 134 -12.45 -18.26 9.02
N GLY A 135 -11.89 -19.47 9.03
CA GLY A 135 -11.85 -20.33 7.85
C GLY A 135 -10.67 -20.09 6.91
N LEU A 136 -9.90 -19.03 7.12
CA LEU A 136 -8.69 -18.78 6.34
C LEU A 136 -7.48 -19.41 7.03
N LYS A 137 -6.66 -20.05 6.22
CA LYS A 137 -5.46 -20.72 6.72
C LYS A 137 -4.24 -20.23 6.00
#